data_1537faa9fbaa7e9581c0e7bcffee3ba5
#
_entry.id   1537faa9fbaa7e9581c0e7bcffee3ba5
#
_cell.length_a   1.000
_cell.length_b   1.000
_cell.length_c   1.000
_cell.angle_alpha   90.00
_cell.angle_beta   90.00
_cell.angle_gamma   90.00
#
_symmetry.space_group_name_H-M   'P 1'
#
loop_
_entity.id
_entity.type
_entity.pdbx_description
1 polymer ?
#
loop_
_entity_poly.entity_id
_entity_poly.type
_entity_poly.pdbx_seq_one_letter_code
_entity_poly.pdbx_strand_id
1 'polypeptide(L)'
;MFDKLKSVMKTLGLRNEDPVTTRQELVNFIDSRAAYVSQVTLYTYVKARAGTQYPKLFENADFLTSLRIARWHIYGAAVCDLTLFSAAQLYVHAEFSAEKRTELARQSVLFHARDVAKRN
;
A
#
# COMPACT_ATOMS: atom_id res chain seq x y z
N MET A 1 18.65 26.86 -2.91
CA MET A 1 19.20 25.50 -2.77
C MET A 1 18.15 24.47 -2.34
N PHE A 2 17.39 24.74 -1.28
CA PHE A 2 16.30 23.85 -0.84
C PHE A 2 15.16 23.71 -1.84
N ASP A 3 14.82 24.75 -2.59
CA ASP A 3 13.72 24.72 -3.57
C ASP A 3 14.03 23.79 -4.75
N LYS A 4 15.28 23.78 -5.21
CA LYS A 4 15.73 22.85 -6.26
C LYS A 4 15.69 21.40 -5.78
N LEU A 5 16.12 21.17 -4.53
CA LEU A 5 16.08 19.84 -3.93
C LEU A 5 14.65 19.34 -3.78
N LYS A 6 13.75 20.19 -3.32
CA LYS A 6 12.31 19.86 -3.23
C LYS A 6 11.72 19.54 -4.60
N SER A 7 12.05 20.31 -5.62
CA SER A 7 11.58 20.07 -6.99
C SER A 7 12.06 18.73 -7.54
N VAL A 8 13.34 18.41 -7.34
CA VAL A 8 13.92 17.12 -7.76
C VAL A 8 13.25 15.97 -7.01
N MET A 9 13.08 16.09 -5.70
CA MET A 9 12.45 15.06 -4.89
C MET A 9 10.97 14.85 -5.26
N LYS A 10 10.26 15.90 -5.61
CA LYS A 10 8.89 15.83 -6.12
C LYS A 10 8.84 15.11 -7.47
N THR A 11 9.77 15.42 -8.38
CA THR A 11 9.87 14.79 -9.68
C THR A 11 10.19 13.30 -9.56
N LEU A 12 11.01 12.92 -8.57
CA LEU A 12 11.36 11.54 -8.30
C LEU A 12 10.28 10.78 -7.49
N GLY A 13 9.21 11.45 -7.11
CA GLY A 13 8.15 10.84 -6.28
C GLY A 13 8.58 10.54 -4.84
N LEU A 14 9.74 11.07 -4.40
CA LEU A 14 10.32 10.78 -3.09
C LEU A 14 9.76 11.66 -1.99
N ARG A 15 8.87 12.61 -2.31
CA ARG A 15 8.53 13.56 -1.30
C ARG A 15 7.33 14.46 -1.51
N ASN A 16 6.86 14.95 -0.43
CA ASN A 16 5.81 15.92 -0.18
C ASN A 16 4.44 15.46 -0.62
N GLU A 17 4.03 14.42 0.04
CA GLU A 17 2.61 14.27 0.28
C GLU A 17 2.20 15.28 1.34
N ASP A 18 1.04 15.87 1.14
CA ASP A 18 0.43 16.71 2.13
C ASP A 18 0.23 15.92 3.43
N PRO A 19 0.38 16.57 4.60
CA PRO A 19 0.16 15.88 5.86
C PRO A 19 -1.25 15.28 5.92
N VAL A 20 -1.34 14.06 6.39
CA VAL A 20 -2.61 13.38 6.62
C VAL A 20 -3.29 14.00 7.85
N THR A 21 -4.43 14.66 7.64
CA THR A 21 -5.16 15.37 8.69
C THR A 21 -6.55 14.81 8.94
N THR A 22 -7.09 14.03 8.02
CA THR A 22 -8.42 13.42 8.14
C THR A 22 -8.34 11.90 8.10
N ARG A 23 -9.40 11.24 8.61
CA ARG A 23 -9.52 9.80 8.54
C ARG A 23 -9.56 9.30 7.09
N GLN A 24 -10.28 10.01 6.22
CA GLN A 24 -10.39 9.62 4.81
C GLN A 24 -9.03 9.72 4.09
N GLU A 25 -8.26 10.75 4.38
CA GLU A 25 -6.90 10.90 3.86
C GLU A 25 -5.99 9.76 4.32
N LEU A 26 -6.12 9.34 5.58
CA LEU A 26 -5.36 8.21 6.11
C LEU A 26 -5.73 6.90 5.40
N VAL A 27 -7.01 6.65 5.20
CA VAL A 27 -7.50 5.46 4.48
C VAL A 27 -6.97 5.46 3.04
N ASN A 28 -7.03 6.59 2.35
CA ASN A 28 -6.54 6.73 0.99
C ASN A 28 -5.00 6.54 0.92
N PHE A 29 -4.28 7.07 1.90
CA PHE A 29 -2.84 6.89 2.01
C PHE A 29 -2.47 5.41 2.15
N ILE A 30 -3.12 4.70 3.08
CA ILE A 30 -2.90 3.26 3.30
C ILE A 30 -3.20 2.47 2.02
N ASP A 31 -4.32 2.75 1.36
CA ASP A 31 -4.71 2.08 0.12
C ASP A 31 -3.66 2.26 -0.99
N SER A 32 -3.28 3.50 -1.26
CA SER A 32 -2.32 3.80 -2.32
C SER A 32 -0.94 3.21 -2.04
N ARG A 33 -0.48 3.24 -0.81
CA ARG A 33 0.82 2.68 -0.42
C ARG A 33 0.82 1.16 -0.45
N ALA A 34 -0.24 0.52 0.03
CA ALA A 34 -0.37 -0.93 -0.02
C ALA A 34 -0.43 -1.42 -1.47
N ALA A 35 -1.16 -0.74 -2.34
CA ALA A 35 -1.23 -1.06 -3.76
C ALA A 35 0.15 -0.94 -4.43
N TYR A 36 0.88 0.13 -4.16
CA TYR A 36 2.21 0.35 -4.71
C TYR A 36 3.19 -0.74 -4.25
N VAL A 37 3.25 -1.00 -2.95
CA VAL A 37 4.16 -2.01 -2.36
C VAL A 37 3.85 -3.40 -2.93
N SER A 38 2.58 -3.78 -3.01
CA SER A 38 2.20 -5.09 -3.53
C SER A 38 2.62 -5.27 -4.99
N GLN A 39 2.45 -4.24 -5.80
CA GLN A 39 2.81 -4.29 -7.23
C GLN A 39 4.32 -4.36 -7.41
N VAL A 40 5.08 -3.46 -6.78
CA VAL A 40 6.54 -3.41 -6.92
C VAL A 40 7.20 -4.68 -6.38
N THR A 41 6.78 -5.13 -5.20
CA THR A 41 7.35 -6.32 -4.57
C THR A 41 7.11 -7.56 -5.44
N LEU A 42 5.89 -7.75 -5.92
CA LEU A 42 5.54 -8.92 -6.69
C LEU A 42 6.27 -8.96 -8.03
N TYR A 43 6.26 -7.86 -8.79
CA TYR A 43 6.93 -7.82 -10.08
C TYR A 43 8.46 -7.92 -9.95
N THR A 44 9.04 -7.32 -8.93
CA THR A 44 10.48 -7.47 -8.65
C THR A 44 10.83 -8.92 -8.35
N TYR A 45 10.02 -9.58 -7.54
CA TYR A 45 10.22 -10.99 -7.21
C TYR A 45 10.12 -11.88 -8.46
N VAL A 46 9.08 -11.67 -9.29
CA VAL A 46 8.90 -12.46 -10.52
C VAL A 46 10.08 -12.28 -11.46
N LYS A 47 10.55 -11.04 -11.68
CA LYS A 47 11.71 -10.77 -12.51
C LYS A 47 12.98 -11.44 -12.00
N ALA A 48 13.20 -11.38 -10.69
CA ALA A 48 14.38 -11.98 -10.06
C ALA A 48 14.39 -13.51 -10.19
N ARG A 49 13.22 -14.12 -10.09
CA ARG A 49 13.09 -15.60 -10.16
C ARG A 49 13.06 -16.13 -11.61
N ALA A 50 12.43 -15.41 -12.51
CA ALA A 50 12.26 -15.83 -13.90
C ALA A 50 13.43 -15.41 -14.82
N GLY A 51 14.17 -14.39 -14.43
CA GLY A 51 15.27 -13.86 -15.25
C GLY A 51 14.77 -13.40 -16.62
N THR A 52 15.46 -13.82 -17.68
CA THR A 52 15.12 -13.46 -19.06
C THR A 52 13.82 -14.07 -19.58
N GLN A 53 13.28 -15.05 -18.86
CA GLN A 53 12.04 -15.74 -19.24
C GLN A 53 10.78 -15.00 -18.75
N TYR A 54 10.92 -13.94 -17.96
CA TYR A 54 9.77 -13.28 -17.39
C TYR A 54 8.74 -12.76 -18.41
N PRO A 55 9.11 -12.24 -19.61
CA PRO A 55 8.10 -11.81 -20.58
C PRO A 55 7.21 -12.96 -21.08
N LYS A 56 7.77 -14.16 -21.20
CA LYS A 56 6.99 -15.36 -21.62
C LYS A 56 5.98 -15.79 -20.58
N LEU A 57 6.27 -15.59 -19.30
CA LEU A 57 5.34 -15.91 -18.22
C LEU A 57 4.05 -15.09 -18.31
N PHE A 58 4.14 -13.85 -18.77
CA PHE A 58 2.98 -12.99 -18.92
C PHE A 58 2.06 -13.37 -20.10
N GLU A 59 2.48 -14.31 -20.92
CA GLU A 59 1.65 -14.88 -21.98
C GLU A 59 0.80 -16.06 -21.47
N ASN A 60 1.10 -16.59 -20.28
CA ASN A 60 0.42 -17.74 -19.71
C ASN A 60 -0.76 -17.27 -18.83
N ALA A 61 -1.98 -17.69 -19.16
CA ALA A 61 -3.20 -17.30 -18.46
C ALA A 61 -3.25 -17.80 -17.01
N ASP A 62 -2.78 -19.02 -16.76
CA ASP A 62 -2.75 -19.58 -15.41
C ASP A 62 -1.75 -18.84 -14.51
N PHE A 63 -0.61 -18.46 -15.08
CA PHE A 63 0.36 -17.64 -14.38
C PHE A 63 -0.20 -16.27 -14.02
N LEU A 64 -0.90 -15.62 -14.94
CA LEU A 64 -1.53 -14.32 -14.70
C LEU A 64 -2.61 -14.39 -13.60
N THR A 65 -3.37 -15.47 -13.57
CA THR A 65 -4.36 -15.72 -12.51
C THR A 65 -3.67 -15.85 -11.14
N SER A 66 -2.62 -16.66 -11.06
CA SER A 66 -1.83 -16.84 -9.85
C SER A 66 -1.18 -15.54 -9.40
N LEU A 67 -0.66 -14.76 -10.35
CA LEU A 67 -0.05 -13.45 -10.08
C LEU A 67 -1.06 -12.48 -9.49
N ARG A 68 -2.29 -12.45 -10.00
CA ARG A 68 -3.36 -11.62 -9.48
C ARG A 68 -3.74 -12.00 -8.04
N ILE A 69 -3.86 -13.29 -7.77
CA ILE A 69 -4.14 -13.81 -6.43
C ILE A 69 -3.01 -13.40 -5.46
N ALA A 70 -1.77 -13.61 -5.84
CA ALA A 70 -0.60 -13.24 -5.04
C ALA A 70 -0.58 -11.73 -4.74
N ARG A 71 -0.90 -10.90 -5.73
CA ARG A 71 -0.97 -9.45 -5.54
C ARG A 71 -1.98 -9.06 -4.46
N TRP A 72 -3.16 -9.69 -4.46
CA TRP A 72 -4.18 -9.40 -3.46
C TRP A 72 -3.77 -9.85 -2.05
N HIS A 73 -3.07 -10.97 -1.93
CA HIS A 73 -2.53 -11.41 -0.64
C HIS A 73 -1.49 -10.43 -0.09
N ILE A 74 -0.57 -9.97 -0.94
CA ILE A 74 0.46 -9.00 -0.55
C ILE A 74 -0.18 -7.67 -0.18
N TYR A 75 -1.16 -7.22 -0.97
CA TYR A 75 -1.91 -6.00 -0.69
C TYR A 75 -2.60 -6.07 0.68
N GLY A 76 -3.30 -7.17 0.96
CA GLY A 76 -3.97 -7.37 2.25
C GLY A 76 -3.00 -7.33 3.43
N ALA A 77 -1.85 -8.02 3.32
CA ALA A 77 -0.81 -7.98 4.32
C ALA A 77 -0.25 -6.55 4.53
N ALA A 78 0.00 -5.83 3.44
CA ALA A 78 0.50 -4.45 3.50
C ALA A 78 -0.52 -3.50 4.14
N VAL A 79 -1.81 -3.66 3.84
CA VAL A 79 -2.87 -2.89 4.50
C VAL A 79 -2.87 -3.13 6.01
N CYS A 80 -2.77 -4.37 6.45
CA CYS A 80 -2.72 -4.71 7.87
C CYS A 80 -1.50 -4.07 8.55
N ASP A 81 -0.32 -4.21 7.96
CA ASP A 81 0.92 -3.65 8.51
C ASP A 81 0.86 -2.12 8.60
N LEU A 82 0.42 -1.46 7.53
CA LEU A 82 0.29 0.00 7.51
C LEU A 82 -0.77 0.50 8.49
N THR A 83 -1.87 -0.23 8.65
CA THR A 83 -2.91 0.11 9.61
C THR A 83 -2.39 0.02 11.05
N LEU A 84 -1.68 -1.05 11.39
CA LEU A 84 -1.06 -1.22 12.69
C LEU A 84 -0.02 -0.14 12.97
N PHE A 85 0.83 0.15 11.99
CA PHE A 85 1.83 1.20 12.11
C PHE A 85 1.17 2.57 12.34
N SER A 86 0.14 2.90 11.55
CA SER A 86 -0.59 4.15 11.67
C SER A 86 -1.28 4.28 13.04
N ALA A 87 -1.88 3.21 13.54
CA ALA A 87 -2.47 3.19 14.88
C ALA A 87 -1.44 3.45 15.98
N ALA A 88 -0.25 2.86 15.85
CA ALA A 88 0.84 3.09 16.78
C ALA A 88 1.32 4.55 16.74
N GLN A 89 1.44 5.14 15.56
CA GLN A 89 1.83 6.54 15.40
C GLN A 89 0.78 7.50 15.99
N LEU A 90 -0.49 7.21 15.83
CA LEU A 90 -1.57 8.00 16.42
C LEU A 90 -1.55 7.96 17.95
N TYR A 91 -1.18 6.82 18.52
CA TYR A 91 -0.99 6.72 19.96
C TYR A 91 0.15 7.59 20.48
N VAL A 92 1.28 7.55 19.79
CA VAL A 92 2.51 8.26 20.22
C VAL A 92 2.41 9.76 19.98
N HIS A 93 1.88 10.18 18.84
CA HIS A 93 1.98 11.56 18.38
C HIS A 93 0.68 12.38 18.49
N ALA A 94 -0.48 11.74 18.44
CA ALA A 94 -1.78 12.41 18.48
C ALA A 94 -2.59 12.10 19.73
N GLU A 95 -2.01 11.36 20.69
CA GLU A 95 -2.63 11.01 21.97
C GLU A 95 -4.02 10.36 21.83
N PHE A 96 -4.24 9.61 20.76
CA PHE A 96 -5.49 8.87 20.58
C PHE A 96 -5.61 7.78 21.63
N SER A 97 -6.80 7.65 22.23
CA SER A 97 -7.10 6.55 23.16
C SER A 97 -7.04 5.20 22.44
N ALA A 98 -6.85 4.13 23.22
CA ALA A 98 -6.85 2.76 22.68
C ALA A 98 -8.15 2.45 21.91
N GLU A 99 -9.30 2.92 22.41
CA GLU A 99 -10.60 2.72 21.78
C GLU A 99 -10.70 3.40 20.41
N LYS A 100 -10.27 4.66 20.33
CA LYS A 100 -10.27 5.42 19.06
C LYS A 100 -9.32 4.80 18.04
N ARG A 101 -8.15 4.33 18.47
CA ARG A 101 -7.19 3.65 17.58
C ARG A 101 -7.74 2.34 17.04
N THR A 102 -8.36 1.55 17.89
CA THR A 102 -8.98 0.27 17.52
C THR A 102 -10.11 0.50 16.52
N GLU A 103 -10.97 1.49 16.76
CA GLU A 103 -12.08 1.81 15.85
C GLU A 103 -11.56 2.30 14.49
N LEU A 104 -10.55 3.16 14.47
CA LEU A 104 -9.95 3.65 13.23
C LEU A 104 -9.32 2.51 12.43
N ALA A 105 -8.58 1.61 13.10
CA ALA A 105 -7.97 0.45 12.47
C ALA A 105 -9.04 -0.49 11.89
N ARG A 106 -10.09 -0.77 12.63
CA ARG A 106 -11.21 -1.61 12.19
C ARG A 106 -11.89 -1.03 10.94
N GLN A 107 -12.18 0.26 10.93
CA GLN A 107 -12.82 0.93 9.80
C GLN A 107 -11.92 0.93 8.56
N SER A 108 -10.63 1.12 8.73
CA SER A 108 -9.66 1.08 7.63
C SER A 108 -9.62 -0.29 6.97
N VAL A 109 -9.52 -1.36 7.77
CA VAL A 109 -9.49 -2.74 7.25
C VAL A 109 -10.79 -3.09 6.54
N LEU A 110 -11.95 -2.74 7.12
CA LEU A 110 -13.26 -2.99 6.49
C LEU A 110 -13.42 -2.24 5.17
N PHE A 111 -12.95 -1.01 5.10
CA PHE A 111 -12.97 -0.23 3.86
C PHE A 111 -12.20 -0.96 2.75
N HIS A 112 -10.98 -1.40 3.04
CA HIS A 112 -10.14 -2.09 2.06
C HIS A 112 -10.70 -3.45 1.67
N ALA A 113 -11.26 -4.19 2.61
CA ALA A 113 -11.91 -5.47 2.33
C ALA A 113 -13.10 -5.31 1.37
N ARG A 114 -13.91 -4.28 1.56
CA ARG A 114 -15.03 -3.97 0.67
C ARG A 114 -14.56 -3.57 -0.72
N ASP A 115 -13.50 -2.79 -0.82
CA ASP A 115 -12.93 -2.35 -2.10
C ASP A 115 -12.39 -3.55 -2.90
N VAL A 116 -11.68 -4.45 -2.23
CA VAL A 116 -11.20 -5.70 -2.85
C VAL A 116 -12.36 -6.55 -3.35
N ALA A 117 -13.41 -6.70 -2.55
CA ALA A 117 -14.59 -7.49 -2.93
C ALA A 117 -15.29 -6.92 -4.17
N LYS A 118 -15.30 -5.61 -4.34
CA LYS A 118 -15.91 -4.95 -5.52
C LYS A 118 -15.08 -5.13 -6.80
N ARG A 119 -13.76 -5.28 -6.67
CA ARG A 119 -12.84 -5.43 -7.81
C ARG A 119 -12.71 -6.87 -8.31
N ASN A 120 -13.18 -7.82 -7.55
CA ASN A 120 -13.25 -9.24 -7.92
C ASN A 120 -14.64 -9.60 -8.44
#